data_e7f11844df83cbaa69efbde61b4f6a4b
#
_entry.id   e7f11844df83cbaa69efbde61b4f6a4b
#
_cell.length_a   1.000
_cell.length_b   1.000
_cell.length_c   1.000
_cell.angle_alpha   90.00
_cell.angle_beta   90.00
_cell.angle_gamma   90.00
#
_symmetry.space_group_name_H-M   'P 1'
#
loop_
_entity.id
_entity.type
_entity.pdbx_description
1 polymer ?
#
loop_
_entity_poly.entity_id
_entity_poly.type
_entity_poly.pdbx_seq_one_letter_code
_entity_poly.pdbx_strand_id
1 'polypeptide(L)'
;WHYKFSWNPRNVILAGQGDGHIQYLDKGKKVQLTYEKLFATTSPMKLKGWGKFERYPNRDSLKYVKEYGLQNAKTVYRGTLRRPPYCAGWQALVQLGFTNKNERNTADFKAEIDLLLKSKKVAGSKVVRQLIDATGVLDALAKHREDTIVPADLLQSVLEIKWALKLNDKDLVVMVH
;
A
#
# COMPACT_ATOMS: atom_id res chain seq x y z
N TRP A 1 -2.05 0.75 12.43
CA TRP A 1 -1.45 0.19 11.23
C TRP A 1 -0.77 -1.17 11.45
N HIS A 2 -0.23 -1.43 12.64
CA HIS A 2 0.55 -2.64 12.95
C HIS A 2 1.67 -2.90 11.92
N TYR A 3 2.40 -1.86 11.52
CA TYR A 3 3.44 -1.93 10.51
C TYR A 3 4.65 -1.09 10.88
N LYS A 4 5.84 -1.62 10.56
CA LYS A 4 7.12 -0.91 10.61
C LYS A 4 7.88 -1.17 9.30
N PHE A 5 8.68 -0.21 8.87
CA PHE A 5 9.53 -0.41 7.71
C PHE A 5 10.63 -1.43 8.01
N SER A 6 10.51 -2.62 7.43
CA SER A 6 11.55 -3.66 7.41
C SER A 6 12.28 -3.71 6.06
N TRP A 7 11.98 -2.76 5.19
CA TRP A 7 12.52 -2.65 3.83
C TRP A 7 12.64 -1.17 3.45
N ASN A 8 13.21 -0.88 2.28
CA ASN A 8 13.32 0.48 1.76
C ASN A 8 11.94 1.17 1.72
N PRO A 9 11.71 2.27 2.45
CA PRO A 9 10.42 2.95 2.53
C PRO A 9 9.87 3.38 1.17
N ARG A 10 10.73 3.89 0.29
CA ARG A 10 10.35 4.29 -1.07
C ARG A 10 9.74 3.15 -1.86
N ASN A 11 10.33 1.97 -1.77
CA ASN A 11 9.82 0.78 -2.43
C ASN A 11 8.46 0.33 -1.89
N VAL A 12 8.17 0.60 -0.62
CA VAL A 12 6.85 0.31 -0.03
C VAL A 12 5.82 1.31 -0.54
N ILE A 13 6.15 2.60 -0.58
CA ILE A 13 5.24 3.68 -1.02
C ILE A 13 4.91 3.55 -2.50
N LEU A 14 5.92 3.27 -3.33
CA LEU A 14 5.75 3.15 -4.78
C LEU A 14 5.53 1.69 -5.25
N ALA A 15 5.31 0.75 -4.34
CA ALA A 15 5.11 -0.66 -4.69
C ALA A 15 3.94 -0.82 -5.67
N GLY A 16 4.23 -1.35 -6.85
CA GLY A 16 3.25 -1.54 -7.91
C GLY A 16 3.07 -0.38 -8.89
N GLN A 17 3.72 0.78 -8.66
CA GLN A 17 3.70 1.93 -9.58
C GLN A 17 4.82 1.88 -10.64
N GLY A 18 5.53 0.79 -10.78
CA GLY A 18 6.59 0.65 -11.79
C GLY A 18 6.03 0.24 -13.14
N ASP A 19 6.93 0.01 -14.09
CA ASP A 19 6.67 -0.49 -15.46
C ASP A 19 6.09 -1.90 -15.48
N GLY A 20 5.93 -2.51 -14.32
CA GLY A 20 5.45 -3.85 -14.15
C GLY A 20 3.94 -3.92 -13.96
N HIS A 21 3.30 -4.71 -14.78
CA HIS A 21 1.93 -5.12 -14.56
C HIS A 21 1.85 -5.89 -13.22
N ILE A 22 0.83 -5.58 -12.42
CA ILE A 22 0.48 -6.42 -11.29
C ILE A 22 -0.34 -7.56 -11.86
N GLN A 23 0.27 -8.74 -11.99
CA GLN A 23 -0.38 -9.86 -12.64
C GLN A 23 -0.03 -11.21 -11.99
N TYR A 24 -0.99 -12.11 -12.06
CA TYR A 24 -0.85 -13.48 -11.56
C TYR A 24 -1.75 -14.43 -12.33
N LEU A 25 -1.57 -15.74 -12.12
CA LEU A 25 -2.41 -16.78 -12.67
C LEU A 25 -3.30 -17.33 -11.55
N ASP A 26 -4.60 -17.36 -11.77
CA ASP A 26 -5.57 -17.99 -10.88
C ASP A 26 -6.48 -18.96 -11.64
N LYS A 27 -6.43 -20.23 -11.28
CA LYS A 27 -7.22 -21.32 -11.90
C LYS A 27 -7.14 -21.33 -13.43
N GLY A 28 -5.94 -21.11 -13.97
CA GLY A 28 -5.67 -21.05 -15.40
C GLY A 28 -6.03 -19.73 -16.08
N LYS A 29 -6.52 -18.74 -15.34
CA LYS A 29 -6.85 -17.42 -15.87
C LYS A 29 -5.83 -16.39 -15.44
N LYS A 30 -5.36 -15.59 -16.41
CA LYS A 30 -4.49 -14.44 -16.12
C LYS A 30 -5.34 -13.32 -15.51
N VAL A 31 -4.92 -12.84 -14.34
CA VAL A 31 -5.50 -11.69 -13.65
C VAL A 31 -4.49 -10.55 -13.70
N GLN A 32 -4.96 -9.37 -14.08
CA GLN A 32 -4.19 -8.13 -14.09
C GLN A 32 -4.89 -7.07 -13.25
N LEU A 33 -4.13 -6.32 -12.47
CA LEU A 33 -4.63 -5.22 -11.65
C LEU A 33 -3.85 -3.94 -11.93
N THR A 34 -4.52 -2.81 -11.79
CA THR A 34 -3.86 -1.51 -11.70
C THR A 34 -3.46 -1.23 -10.24
N TYR A 35 -2.51 -0.32 -10.05
CA TYR A 35 -2.08 0.06 -8.71
C TYR A 35 -3.23 0.62 -7.86
N GLU A 36 -4.13 1.39 -8.46
CA GLU A 36 -5.27 2.00 -7.80
C GLU A 36 -6.25 0.98 -7.21
N LYS A 37 -6.27 -0.24 -7.76
CA LYS A 37 -7.13 -1.35 -7.32
C LYS A 37 -6.40 -2.36 -6.44
N LEU A 38 -5.09 -2.25 -6.31
CA LEU A 38 -4.26 -3.27 -5.66
C LEU A 38 -4.71 -3.56 -4.23
N PHE A 39 -4.84 -2.51 -3.41
CA PHE A 39 -5.17 -2.64 -1.99
C PHE A 39 -6.68 -2.79 -1.73
N ALA A 40 -7.51 -2.52 -2.74
CA ALA A 40 -8.94 -2.83 -2.70
C ALA A 40 -9.22 -4.30 -3.09
N THR A 41 -8.28 -4.95 -3.79
CA THR A 41 -8.41 -6.34 -4.25
C THR A 41 -7.60 -7.28 -3.34
N THR A 42 -8.01 -7.34 -2.07
CA THR A 42 -7.35 -8.20 -1.07
C THR A 42 -8.18 -9.45 -0.80
N SER A 43 -7.54 -10.47 -0.27
CA SER A 43 -8.23 -11.64 0.24
C SER A 43 -7.74 -11.99 1.65
N PRO A 44 -8.64 -12.44 2.54
CA PRO A 44 -8.26 -12.84 3.88
C PRO A 44 -7.42 -14.12 3.85
N MET A 45 -6.46 -14.20 4.75
CA MET A 45 -5.64 -15.38 4.95
C MET A 45 -5.43 -15.59 6.45
N LYS A 46 -5.58 -16.83 6.91
CA LYS A 46 -5.27 -17.21 8.28
C LYS A 46 -4.05 -18.11 8.30
N LEU A 47 -3.02 -17.71 9.03
CA LEU A 47 -1.85 -18.55 9.27
C LEU A 47 -1.96 -19.18 10.66
N LYS A 48 -1.75 -20.50 10.72
CA LYS A 48 -1.79 -21.25 11.99
C LYS A 48 -0.69 -20.72 12.92
N GLY A 49 -1.05 -20.38 14.14
CA GLY A 49 -0.13 -19.79 15.13
C GLY A 49 0.09 -18.27 14.99
N TRP A 50 -0.24 -17.67 13.83
CA TRP A 50 0.10 -16.28 13.52
C TRP A 50 -1.11 -15.36 13.38
N GLY A 51 -2.33 -15.92 13.23
CA GLY A 51 -3.58 -15.17 13.18
C GLY A 51 -4.02 -14.77 11.77
N LYS A 52 -4.79 -13.68 11.70
CA LYS A 52 -5.41 -13.20 10.46
C LYS A 52 -4.53 -12.18 9.75
N PHE A 53 -4.49 -12.31 8.42
CA PHE A 53 -3.82 -11.40 7.49
C PHE A 53 -4.73 -11.08 6.31
N GLU A 54 -4.38 -10.01 5.59
CA GLU A 54 -4.84 -9.70 4.25
C GLU A 54 -3.69 -9.94 3.28
N ARG A 55 -3.95 -10.60 2.16
CA ARG A 55 -2.98 -10.79 1.10
C ARG A 55 -3.37 -9.99 -0.14
N TYR A 56 -2.37 -9.46 -0.81
CA TYR A 56 -2.50 -8.81 -2.12
C TYR A 56 -1.34 -9.19 -3.03
N PRO A 57 -1.53 -9.20 -4.38
CA PRO A 57 -0.47 -9.61 -5.31
C PRO A 57 0.69 -8.62 -5.29
N ASN A 58 1.90 -9.15 -5.44
CA ASN A 58 3.13 -8.37 -5.43
C ASN A 58 3.74 -8.32 -6.83
N ARG A 59 3.44 -7.26 -7.59
CA ARG A 59 3.94 -7.05 -8.96
C ARG A 59 3.61 -8.22 -9.89
N ASP A 60 4.52 -8.53 -10.83
CA ASP A 60 4.38 -9.62 -11.78
C ASP A 60 4.79 -10.96 -11.18
N SER A 61 3.81 -11.83 -10.94
CA SER A 61 4.07 -13.21 -10.51
C SER A 61 4.45 -14.11 -11.68
N LEU A 62 4.06 -13.75 -12.92
CA LEU A 62 4.19 -14.65 -14.07
C LEU A 62 5.62 -14.72 -14.62
N LYS A 63 6.44 -13.71 -14.36
CA LYS A 63 7.86 -13.72 -14.76
C LYS A 63 8.63 -14.90 -14.13
N TYR A 64 8.16 -15.42 -13.01
CA TYR A 64 8.79 -16.53 -12.31
C TYR A 64 8.36 -17.91 -12.83
N VAL A 65 7.35 -17.99 -13.71
CA VAL A 65 6.82 -19.28 -14.21
C VAL A 65 7.90 -20.11 -14.87
N LYS A 66 8.71 -19.49 -15.74
CA LYS A 66 9.80 -20.19 -16.44
C LYS A 66 10.95 -20.52 -15.49
N GLU A 67 11.33 -19.60 -14.62
CA GLU A 67 12.47 -19.75 -13.70
C GLU A 67 12.27 -20.89 -12.71
N TYR A 68 11.02 -21.09 -12.24
CA TYR A 68 10.69 -22.12 -11.27
C TYR A 68 10.01 -23.37 -11.87
N GLY A 69 10.00 -23.53 -13.18
CA GLY A 69 9.42 -24.71 -13.83
C GLY A 69 7.91 -24.86 -13.62
N LEU A 70 7.19 -23.73 -13.51
CA LEU A 70 5.76 -23.71 -13.17
C LEU A 70 4.83 -23.66 -14.39
N GLN A 71 5.30 -24.08 -15.58
CA GLN A 71 4.54 -23.95 -16.83
C GLN A 71 3.19 -24.68 -16.80
N ASN A 72 3.09 -25.75 -16.02
CA ASN A 72 1.86 -26.54 -15.89
C ASN A 72 0.99 -26.12 -14.68
N ALA A 73 1.43 -25.15 -13.91
CA ALA A 73 0.68 -24.68 -12.75
C ALA A 73 -0.54 -23.87 -13.17
N LYS A 74 -1.71 -24.20 -12.62
CA LYS A 74 -2.95 -23.46 -12.85
C LYS A 74 -3.07 -22.19 -12.02
N THR A 75 -2.31 -22.10 -10.92
CA THR A 75 -2.27 -20.92 -10.07
C THR A 75 -0.81 -20.59 -9.73
N VAL A 76 -0.39 -19.38 -10.07
CA VAL A 76 0.92 -18.84 -9.74
C VAL A 76 0.71 -17.45 -9.14
N TYR A 77 0.94 -17.33 -7.86
CA TYR A 77 0.66 -16.11 -7.10
C TYR A 77 1.80 -15.79 -6.15
N ARG A 78 2.42 -14.65 -6.36
CA ARG A 78 3.35 -14.04 -5.42
C ARG A 78 2.63 -12.89 -4.74
N GLY A 79 2.56 -12.90 -3.43
CA GLY A 79 1.80 -11.90 -2.68
C GLY A 79 2.54 -11.37 -1.47
N THR A 80 1.97 -10.33 -0.90
CA THR A 80 2.39 -9.75 0.36
C THR A 80 1.29 -9.91 1.39
N LEU A 81 1.67 -10.22 2.62
CA LEU A 81 0.76 -10.31 3.75
C LEU A 81 0.84 -9.06 4.61
N ARG A 82 -0.31 -8.57 5.06
CA ARG A 82 -0.40 -7.47 6.03
C ARG A 82 -1.44 -7.77 7.08
N ARG A 83 -1.24 -7.24 8.28
CA ARG A 83 -2.28 -7.26 9.32
C ARG A 83 -3.44 -6.35 8.93
N PRO A 84 -4.69 -6.76 9.11
CA PRO A 84 -5.82 -5.84 8.98
C PRO A 84 -5.70 -4.71 10.01
N PRO A 85 -6.09 -3.49 9.70
CA PRO A 85 -6.70 -2.99 8.46
C PRO A 85 -5.72 -2.23 7.54
N TYR A 86 -4.47 -2.70 7.41
CA TYR A 86 -3.42 -2.03 6.62
C TYR A 86 -3.88 -1.70 5.20
N CYS A 87 -4.46 -2.68 4.49
CA CYS A 87 -4.82 -2.49 3.09
C CYS A 87 -5.92 -1.44 2.91
N ALA A 88 -6.88 -1.38 3.82
CA ALA A 88 -7.92 -0.35 3.77
C ALA A 88 -7.36 1.08 3.97
N GLY A 89 -6.44 1.24 4.92
CA GLY A 89 -5.76 2.53 5.13
C GLY A 89 -4.86 2.91 3.96
N TRP A 90 -4.13 1.94 3.41
CA TRP A 90 -3.26 2.20 2.26
C TRP A 90 -4.05 2.52 0.99
N GLN A 91 -5.18 1.84 0.76
CA GLN A 91 -6.09 2.17 -0.33
C GLN A 91 -6.56 3.62 -0.26
N ALA A 92 -6.87 4.10 0.93
CA ALA A 92 -7.27 5.50 1.10
C ALA A 92 -6.11 6.48 0.82
N LEU A 93 -4.87 6.18 1.24
CA LEU A 93 -3.69 7.00 0.88
C LEU A 93 -3.47 7.05 -0.64
N VAL A 94 -3.68 5.93 -1.33
CA VAL A 94 -3.63 5.86 -2.81
C VAL A 94 -4.71 6.73 -3.42
N GLN A 95 -5.95 6.61 -2.97
CA GLN A 95 -7.09 7.38 -3.47
C GLN A 95 -6.99 8.88 -3.18
N LEU A 96 -6.34 9.26 -2.07
CA LEU A 96 -6.01 10.63 -1.75
C LEU A 96 -4.79 11.17 -2.53
N GLY A 97 -4.14 10.33 -3.35
CA GLY A 97 -3.00 10.74 -4.15
C GLY A 97 -1.67 10.87 -3.40
N PHE A 98 -1.60 10.50 -2.13
CA PHE A 98 -0.35 10.60 -1.34
C PHE A 98 0.77 9.67 -1.80
N THR A 99 0.49 8.73 -2.67
CA THR A 99 1.50 7.85 -3.27
C THR A 99 1.96 8.33 -4.66
N ASN A 100 1.49 9.49 -5.12
CA ASN A 100 1.89 10.05 -6.42
C ASN A 100 3.33 10.59 -6.34
N LYS A 101 4.15 10.16 -7.29
CA LYS A 101 5.58 10.54 -7.40
C LYS A 101 5.83 11.81 -8.23
N ASN A 102 4.79 12.32 -8.89
CA ASN A 102 4.90 13.52 -9.72
C ASN A 102 4.72 14.78 -8.86
N GLU A 103 5.47 15.81 -9.21
CA GLU A 103 5.31 17.13 -8.59
C GLU A 103 3.94 17.72 -8.92
N ARG A 104 3.35 18.41 -7.96
CA ARG A 104 2.03 19.05 -8.06
C ARG A 104 2.05 20.44 -7.44
N ASN A 105 1.15 21.32 -7.86
CA ASN A 105 0.88 22.55 -7.13
C ASN A 105 0.29 22.22 -5.75
N THR A 106 0.85 22.83 -4.70
CA THR A 106 0.47 22.55 -3.31
C THR A 106 -0.95 23.00 -2.99
N ALA A 107 -1.38 24.15 -3.47
CA ALA A 107 -2.73 24.68 -3.20
C ALA A 107 -3.80 23.80 -3.83
N ASP A 108 -3.59 23.39 -5.09
CA ASP A 108 -4.50 22.50 -5.81
C ASP A 108 -4.59 21.13 -5.13
N PHE A 109 -3.46 20.58 -4.70
CA PHE A 109 -3.43 19.30 -4.01
C PHE A 109 -4.16 19.36 -2.66
N LYS A 110 -3.96 20.43 -1.88
CA LYS A 110 -4.72 20.65 -0.63
C LYS A 110 -6.22 20.73 -0.88
N ALA A 111 -6.65 21.49 -1.88
CA ALA A 111 -8.07 21.64 -2.23
C ALA A 111 -8.70 20.30 -2.64
N GLU A 112 -7.98 19.49 -3.43
CA GLU A 112 -8.42 18.15 -3.83
C GLU A 112 -8.58 17.23 -2.62
N ILE A 113 -7.60 17.19 -1.72
CA ILE A 113 -7.67 16.38 -0.49
C ILE A 113 -8.90 16.78 0.34
N ASP A 114 -9.13 18.08 0.55
CA ASP A 114 -10.27 18.57 1.30
C ASP A 114 -11.61 18.14 0.67
N LEU A 115 -11.72 18.23 -0.65
CA LEU A 115 -12.89 17.79 -1.38
C LEU A 115 -13.14 16.29 -1.23
N LEU A 116 -12.10 15.47 -1.40
CA LEU A 116 -12.18 14.00 -1.28
C LEU A 116 -12.59 13.59 0.14
N LEU A 117 -12.03 14.22 1.16
CA LEU A 117 -12.36 13.92 2.56
C LEU A 117 -13.78 14.34 2.91
N LYS A 118 -14.26 15.48 2.41
CA LYS A 118 -15.65 15.95 2.61
C LYS A 118 -16.67 15.07 1.90
N SER A 119 -16.36 14.56 0.73
CA SER A 119 -17.26 13.71 -0.07
C SER A 119 -17.55 12.34 0.57
N LYS A 120 -16.81 11.95 1.58
CA LYS A 120 -16.85 10.63 2.24
C LYS A 120 -16.64 9.41 1.30
N LYS A 121 -16.29 9.65 0.04
CA LYS A 121 -15.98 8.60 -0.94
C LYS A 121 -14.65 7.91 -0.60
N VAL A 122 -13.71 8.70 -0.09
CA VAL A 122 -12.41 8.23 0.41
C VAL A 122 -12.39 8.38 1.92
N ALA A 123 -11.85 7.40 2.63
CA ALA A 123 -11.79 7.39 4.10
C ALA A 123 -13.17 7.60 4.80
N GLY A 124 -14.26 7.15 4.17
CA GLY A 124 -15.62 7.33 4.68
C GLY A 124 -15.91 6.54 5.97
N SER A 125 -15.15 5.48 6.28
CA SER A 125 -15.28 4.77 7.55
C SER A 125 -14.43 5.44 8.65
N LYS A 126 -14.95 5.43 9.88
CA LYS A 126 -14.23 5.95 11.06
C LYS A 126 -12.85 5.32 11.23
N VAL A 127 -12.75 4.01 10.99
CA VAL A 127 -11.48 3.27 11.11
C VAL A 127 -10.47 3.75 10.09
N VAL A 128 -10.87 3.89 8.83
CA VAL A 128 -9.95 4.35 7.77
C VAL A 128 -9.53 5.79 8.03
N ARG A 129 -10.45 6.67 8.46
CA ARG A 129 -10.10 8.05 8.84
C ARG A 129 -9.06 8.09 9.96
N GLN A 130 -9.25 7.32 11.03
CA GLN A 130 -8.28 7.22 12.12
C GLN A 130 -6.90 6.72 11.65
N LEU A 131 -6.88 5.79 10.66
CA LEU A 131 -5.62 5.32 10.07
C LEU A 131 -4.89 6.44 9.32
N ILE A 132 -5.60 7.25 8.53
CA ILE A 132 -5.00 8.39 7.83
C ILE A 132 -4.46 9.41 8.84
N ASP A 133 -5.28 9.80 9.80
CA ASP A 133 -4.88 10.76 10.84
C ASP A 133 -3.64 10.25 11.62
N ALA A 134 -3.58 8.95 11.92
CA ALA A 134 -2.44 8.32 12.59
C ALA A 134 -1.13 8.36 11.78
N THR A 135 -1.16 8.55 10.47
CA THR A 135 0.06 8.77 9.68
C THR A 135 0.69 10.14 9.97
N GLY A 136 -0.12 11.14 10.26
CA GLY A 136 0.29 12.54 10.38
C GLY A 136 0.50 13.25 9.03
N VAL A 137 0.18 12.58 7.91
CA VAL A 137 0.40 13.16 6.58
C VAL A 137 -0.49 14.37 6.31
N LEU A 138 -1.71 14.41 6.86
CA LEU A 138 -2.59 15.57 6.73
C LEU A 138 -2.04 16.79 7.48
N ASP A 139 -1.49 16.60 8.69
CA ASP A 139 -0.84 17.66 9.46
C ASP A 139 0.42 18.18 8.74
N ALA A 140 1.20 17.27 8.17
CA ALA A 140 2.37 17.62 7.39
C ALA A 140 1.99 18.41 6.13
N LEU A 141 0.95 18.00 5.42
CA LEU A 141 0.41 18.72 4.26
C LEU A 141 -0.10 20.12 4.64
N ALA A 142 -0.81 20.25 5.76
CA ALA A 142 -1.30 21.55 6.24
C ALA A 142 -0.14 22.52 6.56
N LYS A 143 0.99 22.00 7.05
CA LYS A 143 2.19 22.78 7.38
C LYS A 143 3.11 23.04 6.19
N HIS A 144 2.94 22.34 5.10
CA HIS A 144 3.77 22.52 3.90
C HIS A 144 3.56 23.91 3.30
N ARG A 145 4.65 24.67 3.02
CA ARG A 145 4.61 26.08 2.61
C ARG A 145 5.15 26.33 1.21
N GLU A 146 5.81 25.36 0.62
CA GLU A 146 6.32 25.48 -0.75
C GLU A 146 5.19 25.45 -1.77
N ASP A 147 5.39 26.11 -2.90
CA ASP A 147 4.38 26.21 -3.97
C ASP A 147 4.12 24.87 -4.65
N THR A 148 5.12 23.99 -4.63
CA THR A 148 5.03 22.65 -5.21
C THR A 148 5.27 21.57 -4.16
N ILE A 149 4.77 20.38 -4.43
CA ILE A 149 4.88 19.21 -3.57
C ILE A 149 4.98 17.94 -4.40
N VAL A 150 5.81 17.00 -3.95
CA VAL A 150 5.76 15.61 -4.38
C VAL A 150 5.05 14.81 -3.27
N PRO A 151 3.77 14.42 -3.45
CA PRO A 151 2.99 13.80 -2.38
C PRO A 151 3.63 12.55 -1.78
N ALA A 152 4.29 11.72 -2.61
CA ALA A 152 4.98 10.51 -2.14
C ALA A 152 6.19 10.84 -1.24
N ASP A 153 6.85 11.96 -1.46
CA ASP A 153 7.98 12.39 -0.63
C ASP A 153 7.50 12.89 0.73
N LEU A 154 6.41 13.66 0.74
CA LEU A 154 5.77 14.07 1.99
C LEU A 154 5.30 12.85 2.79
N LEU A 155 4.62 11.88 2.16
CA LEU A 155 4.21 10.66 2.82
C LEU A 155 5.41 9.89 3.37
N GLN A 156 6.48 9.76 2.59
CA GLN A 156 7.70 9.07 3.01
C GLN A 156 8.31 9.73 4.25
N SER A 157 8.48 11.04 4.27
CA SER A 157 9.12 11.77 5.36
C SER A 157 8.40 11.55 6.71
N VAL A 158 7.06 11.56 6.72
CA VAL A 158 6.31 11.34 7.96
C VAL A 158 6.30 9.88 8.38
N LEU A 159 6.23 8.94 7.44
CA LEU A 159 6.19 7.52 7.76
C LEU A 159 7.55 6.97 8.18
N GLU A 160 8.66 7.47 7.65
CA GLU A 160 10.01 7.08 8.09
C GLU A 160 10.22 7.34 9.57
N ILE A 161 9.67 8.42 10.10
CA ILE A 161 9.71 8.72 11.53
C ILE A 161 8.78 7.78 12.31
N LYS A 162 7.53 7.64 11.88
CA LYS A 162 6.48 6.91 12.62
C LYS A 162 6.63 5.39 12.55
N TRP A 163 7.14 4.88 11.44
CA TRP A 163 7.31 3.44 11.19
C TRP A 163 8.77 3.02 11.17
N ALA A 164 9.64 3.82 11.79
CA ALA A 164 11.05 3.47 11.95
C ALA A 164 11.20 2.07 12.56
N LEU A 165 12.12 1.30 12.00
CA LEU A 165 12.38 -0.07 12.44
C LEU A 165 13.05 -0.06 13.82
N LYS A 166 12.24 -0.19 14.86
CA LYS A 166 12.67 -0.51 16.23
C LYS A 166 11.97 -1.80 16.59
N LEU A 167 12.62 -2.93 16.34
CA LEU A 167 12.05 -4.26 16.64
C LEU A 167 11.94 -4.46 18.16
N ASN A 168 10.89 -5.15 18.56
CA ASN A 168 10.67 -5.63 19.93
C ASN A 168 10.02 -7.02 19.88
N ASP A 169 9.84 -7.67 21.03
CA ASP A 169 9.34 -9.05 21.15
C ASP A 169 7.95 -9.29 20.54
N LYS A 170 7.20 -8.23 20.27
CA LYS A 170 5.87 -8.29 19.64
C LYS A 170 5.91 -8.11 18.13
N ASP A 171 7.05 -7.75 17.57
CA ASP A 171 7.20 -7.55 16.13
C ASP A 171 7.36 -8.88 15.41
N LEU A 172 6.79 -8.95 14.24
CA LEU A 172 6.70 -10.16 13.44
C LEU A 172 7.11 -9.87 12.00
N VAL A 173 8.09 -10.63 11.52
CA VAL A 173 8.40 -10.75 10.09
C VAL A 173 8.13 -12.19 9.68
N VAL A 174 7.18 -12.38 8.77
CA VAL A 174 6.78 -13.72 8.29
C VAL A 174 7.15 -13.85 6.83
N MET A 175 7.88 -14.90 6.51
CA MET A 175 8.11 -15.35 5.15
C MET A 175 7.46 -16.73 4.98
N VAL A 176 6.59 -16.85 3.98
CA VAL A 176 5.88 -18.10 3.68
C VAL A 176 6.21 -18.49 2.25
N HIS A 177 6.72 -19.68 2.10
CA HIS A 177 7.05 -20.31 0.81
C HIS A 177 6.03 -21.38 0.45
#